data_eeec138a15ce11fc52713b3cf7b31b98
#
_entry.id   eeec138a15ce11fc52713b3cf7b31b98
#
_cell.length_a   1.000
_cell.length_b   1.000
_cell.length_c   1.000
_cell.angle_alpha   90.00
_cell.angle_beta   90.00
_cell.angle_gamma   90.00
#
_symmetry.space_group_name_H-M   'P 1'
#
loop_
_entity.id
_entity.type
_entity.pdbx_description
1 polymer ?
#
loop_
_entity_poly.entity_id
_entity_poly.type
_entity_poly.pdbx_seq_one_letter_code
_entity_poly.pdbx_strand_id
1 'polypeptide(L)'
;FSLILDDNFNPLWILNLPYYDDDNLNSYELESFLIILGEVYFFLFILSIIISYFVSQYMTKAISEIALKMKQTRLDKRNSKIKINARSKEVKSLVESYNNMVDMLDKNVKELSKSNKEQAWREMAKQVAHEIKNPLTPMKLSVQSFERDFRNDKKNKDKVEDFSQTIIQQIDTMSSIASAFSNFAEMPTQQGEKLNIVKAVRLSLEIFKEKHIVFKSNEDKIIINIDRPQIVRIMTNLIKNAVQACENTNSPSIKVSIKKMSKTVSISVRDNGNGIPLNIRKNIFEPNFTTKSGGMGLGLGMVKNLVNSYEGKIDFESKVNKGTTFKITFPTLD
;
A
#
# COMPACT_ATOMS: atom_id res chain seq x y z
N PHE A 1 -87.28 -28.93 48.01
CA PHE A 1 -87.95 -29.74 49.04
C PHE A 1 -88.69 -30.91 48.35
N SER A 2 -88.44 -32.15 48.70
CA SER A 2 -89.29 -33.28 48.34
C SER A 2 -89.90 -33.87 49.58
N LEU A 3 -91.25 -34.00 49.60
CA LEU A 3 -91.98 -34.60 50.68
C LEU A 3 -91.99 -36.12 50.44
N ILE A 4 -91.54 -36.86 51.46
CA ILE A 4 -91.71 -38.29 51.52
C ILE A 4 -92.97 -38.51 52.32
N LEU A 5 -94.04 -39.18 51.75
CA LEU A 5 -95.31 -39.45 52.30
C LEU A 5 -95.42 -40.95 52.70
N ASP A 6 -96.15 -41.26 53.71
CA ASP A 6 -96.59 -42.66 54.02
C ASP A 6 -97.77 -43.10 53.17
N ASP A 7 -98.14 -44.41 53.20
CA ASP A 7 -99.26 -44.96 52.43
C ASP A 7 -100.62 -44.29 52.67
N ASN A 8 -100.72 -43.44 53.68
CA ASN A 8 -101.93 -42.66 54.05
C ASN A 8 -101.83 -41.10 53.72
N PHE A 9 -100.77 -40.75 52.88
CA PHE A 9 -100.46 -39.36 52.51
C PHE A 9 -100.07 -38.47 53.67
N ASN A 10 -99.61 -38.96 54.82
CA ASN A 10 -99.05 -38.10 55.87
C ASN A 10 -97.57 -37.88 55.68
N PRO A 11 -97.04 -36.68 55.91
CA PRO A 11 -95.67 -36.36 55.70
C PRO A 11 -94.80 -37.05 56.75
N LEU A 12 -93.97 -38.01 56.30
CA LEU A 12 -93.00 -38.73 57.12
C LEU A 12 -91.71 -37.92 57.33
N TRP A 13 -91.23 -37.33 56.27
CA TRP A 13 -89.96 -36.64 56.31
C TRP A 13 -89.97 -35.52 55.23
N ILE A 14 -89.30 -34.41 55.60
CA ILE A 14 -89.01 -33.35 54.65
C ILE A 14 -87.51 -33.50 54.28
N LEU A 15 -87.21 -33.93 53.06
CA LEU A 15 -85.85 -33.92 52.54
C LEU A 15 -85.53 -32.52 52.07
N ASN A 16 -84.78 -31.82 52.90
CA ASN A 16 -84.17 -30.56 52.48
C ASN A 16 -82.80 -30.87 51.95
N LEU A 17 -82.67 -30.94 50.60
CA LEU A 17 -81.39 -30.99 49.96
C LEU A 17 -81.02 -29.51 49.73
N PRO A 18 -80.02 -28.98 50.42
CA PRO A 18 -79.52 -27.68 50.12
C PRO A 18 -78.91 -27.78 48.72
N TYR A 19 -79.63 -27.27 47.69
CA TYR A 19 -79.08 -27.05 46.38
C TYR A 19 -78.25 -25.76 46.53
N TYR A 20 -76.95 -25.96 46.65
CA TYR A 20 -76.01 -24.85 46.48
C TYR A 20 -75.98 -24.52 44.98
N ASP A 21 -76.55 -23.36 44.65
CA ASP A 21 -76.42 -22.78 43.33
C ASP A 21 -75.00 -22.19 43.24
N ASP A 22 -74.02 -23.07 42.92
CA ASP A 22 -72.61 -22.74 42.85
C ASP A 22 -72.27 -21.98 41.58
N ASP A 23 -73.29 -21.71 40.73
CA ASP A 23 -73.05 -21.06 39.44
C ASP A 23 -72.41 -19.64 39.56
N ASN A 24 -72.71 -18.95 40.65
CA ASN A 24 -72.13 -17.61 40.91
C ASN A 24 -70.70 -17.68 41.45
N LEU A 25 -70.37 -18.66 42.30
CA LEU A 25 -69.01 -18.82 42.80
C LEU A 25 -68.08 -19.29 41.71
N ASN A 26 -68.48 -20.25 40.89
CA ASN A 26 -67.72 -20.71 39.75
C ASN A 26 -67.47 -19.62 38.68
N SER A 27 -68.45 -18.73 38.47
CA SER A 27 -68.27 -17.62 37.50
C SER A 27 -67.27 -16.57 37.98
N TYR A 28 -67.29 -16.21 39.27
CA TYR A 28 -66.31 -15.25 39.84
C TYR A 28 -64.87 -15.86 39.90
N GLU A 29 -64.75 -17.11 40.20
CA GLU A 29 -63.43 -17.77 40.21
C GLU A 29 -62.88 -17.92 38.78
N LEU A 30 -63.71 -18.27 37.79
CA LEU A 30 -63.32 -18.35 36.38
C LEU A 30 -62.95 -16.95 35.83
N GLU A 31 -63.71 -15.92 36.17
CA GLU A 31 -63.42 -14.54 35.73
C GLU A 31 -62.09 -14.04 36.33
N SER A 32 -61.87 -14.28 37.62
CA SER A 32 -60.60 -13.95 38.30
C SER A 32 -59.42 -14.71 37.68
N PHE A 33 -59.58 -16.00 37.39
CA PHE A 33 -58.57 -16.81 36.70
C PHE A 33 -58.26 -16.28 35.33
N LEU A 34 -59.26 -15.90 34.51
CA LEU A 34 -59.05 -15.35 33.16
C LEU A 34 -58.33 -13.99 33.20
N ILE A 35 -58.64 -13.12 34.19
CA ILE A 35 -57.96 -11.85 34.41
C ILE A 35 -56.46 -12.09 34.73
N ILE A 36 -56.14 -12.96 35.69
CA ILE A 36 -54.77 -13.29 36.07
C ILE A 36 -54.03 -13.90 34.87
N LEU A 37 -54.68 -14.80 34.15
CA LEU A 37 -54.11 -15.39 32.92
C LEU A 37 -53.80 -14.34 31.87
N GLY A 38 -54.73 -13.37 31.68
CA GLY A 38 -54.54 -12.23 30.77
C GLY A 38 -53.37 -11.36 31.17
N GLU A 39 -53.21 -11.05 32.47
CA GLU A 39 -52.08 -10.28 33.00
C GLU A 39 -50.73 -10.97 32.75
N VAL A 40 -50.68 -12.27 33.01
CA VAL A 40 -49.48 -13.12 32.78
C VAL A 40 -49.12 -13.11 31.31
N TYR A 41 -50.08 -13.34 30.38
CA TYR A 41 -49.83 -13.31 28.96
C TYR A 41 -49.42 -11.91 28.47
N PHE A 42 -50.00 -10.84 28.98
CA PHE A 42 -49.62 -9.47 28.67
C PHE A 42 -48.20 -9.17 29.13
N PHE A 43 -47.80 -9.60 30.31
CA PHE A 43 -46.44 -9.48 30.81
C PHE A 43 -45.43 -10.26 29.93
N LEU A 44 -45.73 -11.51 29.58
CA LEU A 44 -44.92 -12.35 28.71
C LEU A 44 -44.79 -11.74 27.30
N PHE A 45 -45.86 -11.13 26.78
CA PHE A 45 -45.87 -10.46 25.52
C PHE A 45 -44.90 -9.27 25.50
N ILE A 46 -44.97 -8.39 26.52
CA ILE A 46 -44.05 -7.27 26.68
C ILE A 46 -42.61 -7.77 26.81
N LEU A 47 -42.36 -8.79 27.64
CA LEU A 47 -41.05 -9.37 27.81
C LEU A 47 -40.48 -9.94 26.49
N SER A 48 -41.33 -10.57 25.70
CA SER A 48 -40.95 -11.09 24.36
C SER A 48 -40.54 -9.97 23.40
N ILE A 49 -41.26 -8.85 23.41
CA ILE A 49 -40.91 -7.65 22.59
C ILE A 49 -39.54 -7.11 23.01
N ILE A 50 -39.33 -6.97 24.34
CA ILE A 50 -38.05 -6.45 24.86
C ILE A 50 -36.88 -7.37 24.46
N ILE A 51 -37.02 -8.69 24.66
CA ILE A 51 -35.99 -9.65 24.26
C ILE A 51 -35.74 -9.60 22.75
N SER A 52 -36.79 -9.59 21.94
CA SER A 52 -36.70 -9.51 20.49
C SER A 52 -35.96 -8.24 20.03
N TYR A 53 -36.24 -7.11 20.66
CA TYR A 53 -35.56 -5.84 20.36
C TYR A 53 -34.06 -5.92 20.65
N PHE A 54 -33.66 -6.42 21.82
CA PHE A 54 -32.23 -6.56 22.16
C PHE A 54 -31.50 -7.55 21.28
N VAL A 55 -32.11 -8.68 20.95
CA VAL A 55 -31.53 -9.70 20.05
C VAL A 55 -31.36 -9.11 18.64
N SER A 56 -32.39 -8.45 18.12
CA SER A 56 -32.36 -7.81 16.80
C SER A 56 -31.26 -6.75 16.71
N GLN A 57 -31.15 -5.87 17.70
CA GLN A 57 -30.13 -4.82 17.73
C GLN A 57 -28.71 -5.40 17.80
N TYR A 58 -28.50 -6.44 18.62
CA TYR A 58 -27.22 -7.11 18.74
C TYR A 58 -26.78 -7.75 17.41
N MET A 59 -27.68 -8.48 16.73
CA MET A 59 -27.38 -9.12 15.46
C MET A 59 -27.13 -8.10 14.34
N THR A 60 -27.96 -7.08 14.24
CA THR A 60 -27.85 -6.03 13.21
C THR A 60 -26.54 -5.28 13.34
N LYS A 61 -26.10 -4.95 14.55
CA LYS A 61 -24.84 -4.26 14.80
C LYS A 61 -23.64 -5.09 14.34
N ALA A 62 -23.61 -6.38 14.68
CA ALA A 62 -22.53 -7.29 14.30
C ALA A 62 -22.42 -7.43 12.76
N ILE A 63 -23.55 -7.63 12.07
CA ILE A 63 -23.61 -7.76 10.62
C ILE A 63 -23.19 -6.44 9.94
N SER A 64 -23.66 -5.29 10.45
CA SER A 64 -23.29 -3.99 9.89
C SER A 64 -21.80 -3.70 10.02
N GLU A 65 -21.16 -4.07 11.11
CA GLU A 65 -19.72 -3.91 11.30
C GLU A 65 -18.91 -4.78 10.33
N ILE A 66 -19.33 -6.03 10.10
CA ILE A 66 -18.72 -6.91 9.09
C ILE A 66 -18.90 -6.33 7.69
N ALA A 67 -20.10 -5.88 7.34
CA ALA A 67 -20.39 -5.30 6.02
C ALA A 67 -19.53 -4.03 5.76
N LEU A 68 -19.35 -3.19 6.78
CA LEU A 68 -18.53 -2.00 6.69
C LEU A 68 -17.04 -2.37 6.48
N LYS A 69 -16.52 -3.37 7.17
CA LYS A 69 -15.16 -3.88 6.99
C LYS A 69 -14.96 -4.50 5.61
N MET A 70 -15.92 -5.27 5.12
CA MET A 70 -15.89 -5.82 3.76
C MET A 70 -15.83 -4.72 2.70
N LYS A 71 -16.63 -3.65 2.85
CA LYS A 71 -16.64 -2.50 1.94
C LYS A 71 -15.31 -1.72 1.96
N GLN A 72 -14.58 -1.75 3.06
CA GLN A 72 -13.27 -1.09 3.23
C GLN A 72 -12.11 -1.96 2.77
N THR A 73 -12.33 -3.24 2.48
CA THR A 73 -11.29 -4.17 2.01
C THR A 73 -10.79 -3.77 0.63
N ARG A 74 -9.48 -3.58 0.51
CA ARG A 74 -8.80 -3.18 -0.73
C ARG A 74 -7.55 -4.01 -0.95
N LEU A 75 -7.15 -4.15 -2.22
CA LEU A 75 -5.92 -4.85 -2.63
C LEU A 75 -4.65 -4.03 -2.38
N ASP A 76 -4.77 -2.71 -2.33
CA ASP A 76 -3.66 -1.75 -2.21
C ASP A 76 -3.30 -1.38 -0.76
N LYS A 77 -4.08 -1.89 0.22
CA LYS A 77 -3.87 -1.58 1.65
C LYS A 77 -3.89 -2.85 2.49
N ARG A 78 -3.19 -2.78 3.62
CA ARG A 78 -3.24 -3.84 4.61
C ARG A 78 -4.62 -3.91 5.26
N ASN A 79 -5.35 -4.99 4.99
CA ASN A 79 -6.67 -5.20 5.52
C ASN A 79 -6.60 -5.67 6.98
N SER A 80 -7.49 -5.17 7.83
CA SER A 80 -7.54 -5.54 9.24
C SER A 80 -8.53 -6.68 9.46
N LYS A 81 -8.12 -7.71 10.21
CA LYS A 81 -9.02 -8.78 10.66
C LYS A 81 -10.08 -8.24 11.63
N ILE A 82 -11.25 -8.85 11.58
CA ILE A 82 -12.35 -8.55 12.51
C ILE A 82 -12.12 -9.33 13.79
N LYS A 83 -12.13 -8.62 14.92
CA LYS A 83 -12.03 -9.17 16.27
C LYS A 83 -13.36 -8.93 16.99
N ILE A 84 -14.38 -9.70 16.66
CA ILE A 84 -15.68 -9.65 17.34
C ILE A 84 -15.83 -10.91 18.18
N ASN A 85 -16.20 -10.75 19.45
CA ASN A 85 -16.56 -11.87 20.34
C ASN A 85 -18.04 -12.20 20.08
N ALA A 86 -18.31 -12.84 18.93
CA ALA A 86 -19.66 -13.21 18.53
C ALA A 86 -20.16 -14.38 19.39
N ARG A 87 -21.31 -14.22 20.04
CA ARG A 87 -22.00 -15.31 20.79
C ARG A 87 -22.75 -16.27 19.86
N SER A 88 -23.22 -15.79 18.70
CA SER A 88 -23.89 -16.62 17.69
C SER A 88 -22.86 -17.40 16.85
N LYS A 89 -23.13 -18.68 16.62
CA LYS A 89 -22.30 -19.57 15.80
C LYS A 89 -22.21 -19.11 14.35
N GLU A 90 -23.31 -18.57 13.82
CA GLU A 90 -23.43 -18.08 12.45
C GLU A 90 -22.56 -16.82 12.24
N VAL A 91 -22.62 -15.87 13.17
CA VAL A 91 -21.79 -14.64 13.12
C VAL A 91 -20.32 -14.98 13.28
N LYS A 92 -19.98 -15.94 14.16
CA LYS A 92 -18.60 -16.42 14.30
C LYS A 92 -18.07 -17.05 13.01
N SER A 93 -18.85 -17.91 12.37
CA SER A 93 -18.50 -18.52 11.08
C SER A 93 -18.29 -17.48 9.99
N LEU A 94 -19.12 -16.42 9.94
CA LEU A 94 -18.99 -15.33 8.99
C LEU A 94 -17.70 -14.52 9.23
N VAL A 95 -17.37 -14.23 10.48
CA VAL A 95 -16.11 -13.54 10.85
C VAL A 95 -14.89 -14.37 10.48
N GLU A 96 -14.91 -15.68 10.75
CA GLU A 96 -13.85 -16.61 10.37
C GLU A 96 -13.67 -16.66 8.85
N SER A 97 -14.76 -16.75 8.10
CA SER A 97 -14.73 -16.74 6.63
C SER A 97 -14.15 -15.45 6.07
N TYR A 98 -14.53 -14.29 6.63
CA TYR A 98 -13.95 -13.00 6.26
C TYR A 98 -12.45 -12.94 6.59
N ASN A 99 -12.04 -13.36 7.78
CA ASN A 99 -10.64 -13.36 8.19
C ASN A 99 -9.77 -14.28 7.31
N ASN A 100 -10.30 -15.45 6.93
CA ASN A 100 -9.65 -16.36 5.99
C ASN A 100 -9.51 -15.73 4.60
N MET A 101 -10.53 -15.02 4.13
CA MET A 101 -10.47 -14.28 2.87
C MET A 101 -9.38 -13.19 2.92
N VAL A 102 -9.25 -12.45 4.02
CA VAL A 102 -8.19 -11.46 4.21
C VAL A 102 -6.80 -12.10 4.17
N ASP A 103 -6.61 -13.26 4.81
CA ASP A 103 -5.35 -14.00 4.76
C ASP A 103 -5.01 -14.50 3.34
N MET A 104 -6.01 -15.00 2.61
CA MET A 104 -5.85 -15.39 1.19
C MET A 104 -5.48 -14.19 0.32
N LEU A 105 -6.13 -13.05 0.50
CA LEU A 105 -5.79 -11.82 -0.22
C LEU A 105 -4.35 -11.40 0.03
N ASP A 106 -3.92 -11.36 1.29
CA ASP A 106 -2.54 -11.02 1.67
C ASP A 106 -1.52 -11.99 1.04
N LYS A 107 -1.84 -13.28 1.02
CA LYS A 107 -1.00 -14.30 0.37
C LYS A 107 -0.93 -14.09 -1.13
N ASN A 108 -2.07 -13.92 -1.80
CA ASN A 108 -2.13 -13.73 -3.25
C ASN A 108 -1.42 -12.43 -3.70
N VAL A 109 -1.55 -11.34 -2.94
CA VAL A 109 -0.83 -10.08 -3.21
C VAL A 109 0.68 -10.28 -3.11
N LYS A 110 1.16 -11.04 -2.10
CA LYS A 110 2.58 -11.37 -1.96
C LYS A 110 3.10 -12.26 -3.11
N GLU A 111 2.33 -13.27 -3.49
CA GLU A 111 2.67 -14.16 -4.61
C GLU A 111 2.68 -13.41 -5.93
N LEU A 112 1.70 -12.54 -6.19
CA LEU A 112 1.67 -11.69 -7.37
C LEU A 112 2.85 -10.73 -7.41
N SER A 113 3.18 -10.09 -6.27
CA SER A 113 4.35 -9.23 -6.15
C SER A 113 5.65 -9.98 -6.43
N LYS A 114 5.78 -11.21 -5.92
CA LYS A 114 6.93 -12.09 -6.20
C LYS A 114 7.01 -12.45 -7.68
N SER A 115 5.90 -12.86 -8.27
CA SER A 115 5.84 -13.22 -9.71
C SER A 115 6.20 -12.03 -10.61
N ASN A 116 5.66 -10.84 -10.31
CA ASN A 116 6.00 -9.61 -11.04
C ASN A 116 7.49 -9.26 -10.91
N LYS A 117 8.09 -9.45 -9.72
CA LYS A 117 9.54 -9.28 -9.53
C LYS A 117 10.35 -10.28 -10.36
N GLU A 118 9.96 -11.55 -10.37
CA GLU A 118 10.63 -12.58 -11.15
C GLU A 118 10.53 -12.32 -12.65
N GLN A 119 9.40 -11.83 -13.13
CA GLN A 119 9.23 -11.45 -14.54
C GLN A 119 10.13 -10.25 -14.88
N ALA A 120 10.09 -9.19 -14.09
CA ALA A 120 10.94 -8.01 -14.27
C ALA A 120 12.43 -8.40 -14.24
N TRP A 121 12.82 -9.33 -13.34
CA TRP A 121 14.16 -9.86 -13.26
C TRP A 121 14.57 -10.59 -14.56
N ARG A 122 13.70 -11.45 -15.10
CA ARG A 122 13.99 -12.17 -16.35
C ARG A 122 14.15 -11.23 -17.56
N GLU A 123 13.27 -10.23 -17.66
CA GLU A 123 13.34 -9.23 -18.72
C GLU A 123 14.64 -8.41 -18.61
N MET A 124 14.99 -8.01 -17.40
CA MET A 124 16.24 -7.28 -17.15
C MET A 124 17.50 -8.11 -17.42
N ALA A 125 17.54 -9.37 -16.98
CA ALA A 125 18.68 -10.23 -17.24
C ALA A 125 18.94 -10.38 -18.75
N LYS A 126 17.86 -10.51 -19.55
CA LYS A 126 17.95 -10.53 -21.00
C LYS A 126 18.52 -9.24 -21.58
N GLN A 127 18.06 -8.10 -21.05
CA GLN A 127 18.52 -6.78 -21.49
C GLN A 127 19.97 -6.54 -21.09
N VAL A 128 20.37 -6.83 -19.84
CA VAL A 128 21.77 -6.73 -19.38
C VAL A 128 22.70 -7.56 -20.26
N ALA A 129 22.29 -8.77 -20.64
CA ALA A 129 23.08 -9.60 -21.55
C ALA A 129 23.29 -8.92 -22.92
N HIS A 130 22.24 -8.25 -23.45
CA HIS A 130 22.36 -7.47 -24.68
C HIS A 130 23.24 -6.23 -24.50
N GLU A 131 23.08 -5.50 -23.41
CA GLU A 131 23.86 -4.29 -23.12
C GLU A 131 25.33 -4.56 -22.80
N ILE A 132 25.65 -5.74 -22.24
CA ILE A 132 27.03 -6.21 -22.09
C ILE A 132 27.64 -6.57 -23.45
N LYS A 133 26.87 -7.22 -24.33
CA LYS A 133 27.35 -7.59 -25.67
C LYS A 133 27.71 -6.36 -26.51
N ASN A 134 26.98 -5.25 -26.35
CA ASN A 134 27.17 -4.02 -27.11
C ASN A 134 28.59 -3.42 -26.95
N PRO A 135 29.13 -3.18 -25.72
CA PRO A 135 30.51 -2.71 -25.55
C PRO A 135 31.58 -3.78 -25.85
N LEU A 136 31.26 -5.06 -25.63
CA LEU A 136 32.23 -6.15 -25.92
C LEU A 136 32.60 -6.26 -27.41
N THR A 137 31.62 -6.01 -28.30
CA THR A 137 31.88 -6.11 -29.76
C THR A 137 32.87 -5.05 -30.24
N PRO A 138 32.70 -3.73 -29.95
CA PRO A 138 33.70 -2.73 -30.32
C PRO A 138 35.04 -2.92 -29.60
N MET A 139 35.05 -3.36 -28.32
CA MET A 139 36.31 -3.73 -27.66
C MET A 139 37.08 -4.80 -28.42
N LYS A 140 36.41 -5.91 -28.79
CA LYS A 140 37.03 -6.99 -29.57
C LYS A 140 37.58 -6.48 -30.89
N LEU A 141 36.79 -5.64 -31.60
CA LEU A 141 37.24 -5.05 -32.88
C LEU A 141 38.42 -4.10 -32.70
N SER A 142 38.42 -3.26 -31.66
CA SER A 142 39.52 -2.36 -31.34
C SER A 142 40.81 -3.13 -31.03
N VAL A 143 40.72 -4.21 -30.23
CA VAL A 143 41.88 -5.08 -29.94
C VAL A 143 42.40 -5.71 -31.19
N GLN A 144 41.53 -6.27 -32.05
CA GLN A 144 41.94 -6.92 -33.31
C GLN A 144 42.56 -5.92 -34.30
N SER A 145 42.02 -4.70 -34.39
CA SER A 145 42.59 -3.65 -35.25
C SER A 145 43.93 -3.20 -34.73
N PHE A 146 44.06 -2.96 -33.42
CA PHE A 146 45.31 -2.57 -32.78
C PHE A 146 46.41 -3.67 -33.00
N GLU A 147 46.09 -4.95 -32.80
CA GLU A 147 47.00 -6.05 -33.02
C GLU A 147 47.51 -6.10 -34.48
N ARG A 148 46.60 -5.90 -35.44
CA ARG A 148 46.97 -5.88 -36.86
C ARG A 148 47.85 -4.68 -37.20
N ASP A 149 47.51 -3.48 -36.71
CA ASP A 149 48.24 -2.25 -37.00
C ASP A 149 49.60 -2.24 -36.29
N PHE A 150 49.67 -2.78 -35.06
CA PHE A 150 50.92 -2.91 -34.31
C PHE A 150 51.93 -3.88 -34.95
N ARG A 151 51.46 -4.92 -35.65
CA ARG A 151 52.32 -5.81 -36.42
C ARG A 151 52.95 -5.12 -37.63
N ASN A 152 52.25 -4.10 -38.20
CA ASN A 152 52.67 -3.44 -39.42
C ASN A 152 53.49 -2.16 -39.14
N ASP A 153 53.28 -1.48 -38.03
CA ASP A 153 53.98 -0.23 -37.68
C ASP A 153 54.12 -0.04 -36.16
N LYS A 154 55.33 -0.19 -35.61
CA LYS A 154 55.61 -0.16 -34.15
C LYS A 154 55.71 1.24 -33.55
N LYS A 155 55.61 2.34 -34.33
CA LYS A 155 55.97 3.69 -33.87
C LYS A 155 54.79 4.64 -33.64
N ASN A 156 53.54 4.20 -33.71
CA ASN A 156 52.42 5.15 -33.68
C ASN A 156 51.84 5.31 -32.25
N LYS A 157 52.36 6.28 -31.51
CA LYS A 157 51.99 6.58 -30.13
C LYS A 157 50.51 7.02 -29.99
N ASP A 158 50.04 7.78 -31.00
CA ASP A 158 48.66 8.28 -31.03
C ASP A 158 47.62 7.16 -31.14
N LYS A 159 47.95 6.10 -31.91
CA LYS A 159 47.08 4.88 -32.00
C LYS A 159 46.98 4.12 -30.70
N VAL A 160 48.02 4.11 -29.86
CA VAL A 160 48.00 3.48 -28.54
C VAL A 160 47.08 4.27 -27.62
N GLU A 161 47.09 5.60 -27.68
CA GLU A 161 46.25 6.48 -26.86
C GLU A 161 44.76 6.35 -27.22
N ASP A 162 44.42 6.40 -28.52
CA ASP A 162 43.08 6.20 -29.06
C ASP A 162 42.51 4.81 -28.68
N PHE A 163 43.36 3.76 -28.80
CA PHE A 163 42.98 2.41 -28.39
C PHE A 163 42.69 2.34 -26.90
N SER A 164 43.61 2.87 -26.08
CA SER A 164 43.42 2.88 -24.61
C SER A 164 42.18 3.62 -24.19
N GLN A 165 41.93 4.81 -24.75
CA GLN A 165 40.74 5.62 -24.46
C GLN A 165 39.46 4.86 -24.85
N THR A 166 39.43 4.22 -26.02
CA THR A 166 38.29 3.42 -26.47
C THR A 166 37.99 2.27 -25.50
N ILE A 167 39.04 1.51 -25.11
CA ILE A 167 38.86 0.38 -24.18
C ILE A 167 38.39 0.85 -22.80
N ILE A 168 39.00 1.90 -22.24
CA ILE A 168 38.60 2.48 -20.96
C ILE A 168 37.14 2.92 -21.00
N GLN A 169 36.70 3.64 -22.04
CA GLN A 169 35.31 4.07 -22.20
C GLN A 169 34.33 2.89 -22.23
N GLN A 170 34.69 1.78 -22.89
CA GLN A 170 33.83 0.60 -22.93
C GLN A 170 33.79 -0.14 -21.58
N ILE A 171 34.92 -0.19 -20.83
CA ILE A 171 35.00 -0.72 -19.47
C ILE A 171 34.12 0.10 -18.52
N ASP A 172 34.16 1.43 -18.59
CA ASP A 172 33.33 2.32 -17.79
C ASP A 172 31.83 2.13 -18.08
N THR A 173 31.50 1.91 -19.35
CA THR A 173 30.14 1.56 -19.78
C THR A 173 29.70 0.25 -19.14
N MET A 174 30.51 -0.81 -19.19
CA MET A 174 30.20 -2.10 -18.57
C MET A 174 30.08 -2.00 -17.05
N SER A 175 30.95 -1.24 -16.41
CA SER A 175 30.89 -0.99 -14.96
C SER A 175 29.59 -0.30 -14.56
N SER A 176 29.13 0.66 -15.37
CA SER A 176 27.85 1.34 -15.19
C SER A 176 26.66 0.37 -15.32
N ILE A 177 26.70 -0.55 -16.31
CA ILE A 177 25.68 -1.59 -16.52
C ILE A 177 25.65 -2.54 -15.32
N ALA A 178 26.82 -3.04 -14.89
CA ALA A 178 26.91 -3.94 -13.74
C ALA A 178 26.41 -3.28 -12.44
N SER A 179 26.78 -2.03 -12.21
CA SER A 179 26.33 -1.27 -11.03
C SER A 179 24.81 -1.04 -11.03
N ALA A 180 24.21 -0.74 -12.16
CA ALA A 180 22.78 -0.57 -12.25
C ALA A 180 22.01 -1.89 -12.12
N PHE A 181 22.56 -2.99 -12.63
CA PHE A 181 21.99 -4.33 -12.43
C PHE A 181 22.07 -4.76 -10.96
N SER A 182 23.23 -4.59 -10.30
CA SER A 182 23.37 -4.83 -8.86
C SER A 182 22.37 -4.02 -8.06
N ASN A 183 22.25 -2.77 -8.39
CA ASN A 183 21.28 -1.86 -7.77
C ASN A 183 19.82 -2.29 -7.96
N PHE A 184 19.47 -2.93 -9.06
CA PHE A 184 18.14 -3.51 -9.28
C PHE A 184 17.95 -4.83 -8.53
N ALA A 185 19.00 -5.66 -8.48
CA ALA A 185 19.00 -6.95 -7.79
C ALA A 185 18.76 -6.80 -6.28
N GLU A 186 19.33 -5.78 -5.68
CA GLU A 186 19.16 -5.41 -4.26
C GLU A 186 17.85 -4.66 -3.99
N MET A 187 16.70 -5.12 -4.52
CA MET A 187 15.41 -4.59 -4.05
C MET A 187 15.14 -5.10 -2.63
N PRO A 188 15.34 -4.27 -1.58
CA PRO A 188 15.22 -4.73 -0.21
C PRO A 188 13.77 -5.04 0.15
N THR A 189 13.60 -6.02 1.03
CA THR A 189 12.38 -6.17 1.83
C THR A 189 12.23 -4.89 2.66
N GLN A 190 11.13 -4.17 2.46
CA GLN A 190 10.79 -2.99 3.25
C GLN A 190 10.77 -3.36 4.73
N GLN A 191 11.69 -2.80 5.51
CA GLN A 191 11.63 -2.87 6.97
C GLN A 191 11.14 -1.56 7.57
N GLY A 192 11.31 -0.45 6.84
CA GLY A 192 10.90 0.90 7.23
C GLY A 192 11.41 1.30 8.61
N GLU A 193 12.35 2.21 8.68
CA GLU A 193 12.84 2.79 9.93
C GLU A 193 12.33 4.23 10.14
N LYS A 194 12.17 4.65 11.40
CA LYS A 194 11.87 6.05 11.71
C LYS A 194 13.09 6.91 11.41
N LEU A 195 13.08 7.61 10.29
CA LEU A 195 14.20 8.35 9.76
C LEU A 195 13.91 9.86 9.75
N ASN A 196 14.91 10.67 10.19
CA ASN A 196 14.87 12.11 9.94
C ASN A 196 15.27 12.37 8.48
N ILE A 197 14.26 12.68 7.63
CA ILE A 197 14.45 12.86 6.20
C ILE A 197 15.35 14.06 5.85
N VAL A 198 15.32 15.12 6.64
CA VAL A 198 16.16 16.31 6.41
C VAL A 198 17.63 15.96 6.52
N LYS A 199 17.98 15.21 7.60
CA LYS A 199 19.35 14.75 7.81
C LYS A 199 19.80 13.77 6.73
N ALA A 200 18.94 12.85 6.33
CA ALA A 200 19.25 11.84 5.31
C ALA A 200 19.47 12.47 3.93
N VAL A 201 18.61 13.43 3.52
CA VAL A 201 18.79 14.16 2.28
C VAL A 201 20.05 14.99 2.30
N ARG A 202 20.36 15.71 3.40
CA ARG A 202 21.59 16.50 3.51
C ARG A 202 22.85 15.63 3.32
N LEU A 203 22.90 14.47 3.99
CA LEU A 203 24.00 13.51 3.81
C LEU A 203 24.10 12.97 2.38
N SER A 204 22.98 12.77 1.70
CA SER A 204 22.98 12.34 0.28
C SER A 204 23.59 13.39 -0.65
N LEU A 205 23.50 14.68 -0.29
CA LEU A 205 24.07 15.77 -1.07
C LEU A 205 25.58 15.88 -0.91
N GLU A 206 26.15 15.42 0.20
CA GLU A 206 27.61 15.45 0.44
C GLU A 206 28.41 14.56 -0.54
N ILE A 207 27.72 13.61 -1.20
CA ILE A 207 28.32 12.76 -2.25
C ILE A 207 28.68 13.59 -3.49
N PHE A 208 27.98 14.71 -3.70
CA PHE A 208 28.15 15.58 -4.86
C PHE A 208 29.04 16.76 -4.51
N LYS A 209 30.08 16.97 -5.29
CA LYS A 209 31.07 18.05 -5.09
C LYS A 209 30.69 19.35 -5.79
N GLU A 210 29.60 19.39 -6.51
CA GLU A 210 29.14 20.50 -7.32
C GLU A 210 28.68 21.69 -6.45
N LYS A 211 29.36 22.81 -6.56
CA LYS A 211 29.08 24.05 -5.79
C LYS A 211 27.73 24.70 -6.11
N HIS A 212 27.08 24.31 -7.20
CA HIS A 212 25.81 24.87 -7.66
C HIS A 212 24.57 24.13 -7.12
N ILE A 213 24.75 23.20 -6.17
CA ILE A 213 23.66 22.51 -5.48
C ILE A 213 23.33 23.26 -4.20
N VAL A 214 22.09 23.76 -4.09
CA VAL A 214 21.63 24.50 -2.89
C VAL A 214 20.54 23.70 -2.19
N PHE A 215 20.68 23.52 -0.88
CA PHE A 215 19.72 22.84 -0.03
C PHE A 215 18.95 23.81 0.88
N LYS A 216 17.62 23.64 0.97
CA LYS A 216 16.75 24.38 1.89
C LYS A 216 15.73 23.46 2.54
N SER A 217 15.46 23.64 3.83
CA SER A 217 14.37 22.97 4.55
C SER A 217 13.63 23.99 5.40
N ASN A 218 12.30 23.80 5.56
CA ASN A 218 11.49 24.64 6.46
C ASN A 218 11.53 24.16 7.91
N GLU A 219 12.00 22.92 8.15
CA GLU A 219 12.19 22.34 9.49
C GLU A 219 13.51 21.52 9.51
N ASP A 220 14.14 21.39 10.66
CA ASP A 220 15.39 20.62 10.82
C ASP A 220 15.13 19.13 11.11
N LYS A 221 13.94 18.80 11.56
CA LYS A 221 13.58 17.43 11.93
C LYS A 221 12.17 17.10 11.43
N ILE A 222 12.10 16.17 10.47
CA ILE A 222 10.85 15.63 9.95
C ILE A 222 11.02 14.11 9.90
N ILE A 223 10.15 13.38 10.64
CA ILE A 223 10.25 11.93 10.75
C ILE A 223 9.30 11.25 9.78
N ILE A 224 9.83 10.33 8.98
CA ILE A 224 9.07 9.46 8.10
C ILE A 224 9.48 8.00 8.30
N ASN A 225 8.69 7.08 7.77
CA ASN A 225 8.98 5.64 7.81
C ASN A 225 9.59 5.20 6.48
N ILE A 226 10.92 5.15 6.40
CA ILE A 226 11.64 4.76 5.20
C ILE A 226 13.07 4.32 5.54
N ASP A 227 13.61 3.36 4.81
CA ASP A 227 14.98 2.91 5.00
C ASP A 227 15.97 3.94 4.44
N ARG A 228 17.01 4.29 5.23
CA ARG A 228 18.02 5.28 4.84
C ARG A 228 18.66 5.01 3.46
N PRO A 229 19.10 3.77 3.12
CA PRO A 229 19.68 3.50 1.81
C PRO A 229 18.76 3.86 0.65
N GLN A 230 17.42 3.73 0.84
CA GLN A 230 16.46 4.03 -0.21
C GLN A 230 16.33 5.52 -0.47
N ILE A 231 16.35 6.34 0.59
CA ILE A 231 16.39 7.81 0.41
C ILE A 231 17.66 8.25 -0.28
N VAL A 232 18.81 7.73 0.11
CA VAL A 232 20.09 8.01 -0.55
C VAL A 232 19.99 7.67 -2.03
N ARG A 233 19.44 6.50 -2.36
CA ARG A 233 19.27 6.03 -3.73
C ARG A 233 18.32 6.90 -4.56
N ILE A 234 17.18 7.29 -3.98
CA ILE A 234 16.22 8.21 -4.61
C ILE A 234 16.90 9.55 -4.91
N MET A 235 17.54 10.15 -3.91
CA MET A 235 18.18 11.46 -4.04
C MET A 235 19.35 11.42 -5.03
N THR A 236 20.21 10.43 -4.96
CA THR A 236 21.35 10.28 -5.87
C THR A 236 20.89 10.20 -7.33
N ASN A 237 19.81 9.44 -7.63
CA ASN A 237 19.26 9.35 -8.99
C ASN A 237 18.70 10.68 -9.49
N LEU A 238 17.93 11.39 -8.65
CA LEU A 238 17.34 12.67 -9.06
C LEU A 238 18.41 13.75 -9.24
N ILE A 239 19.38 13.81 -8.33
CA ILE A 239 20.46 14.81 -8.41
C ILE A 239 21.38 14.52 -9.59
N LYS A 240 21.76 13.25 -9.82
CA LYS A 240 22.54 12.87 -11.00
C LYS A 240 21.84 13.26 -12.30
N ASN A 241 20.52 13.06 -12.37
CA ASN A 241 19.74 13.49 -13.53
C ASN A 241 19.72 15.02 -13.69
N ALA A 242 19.63 15.77 -12.59
CA ALA A 242 19.66 17.23 -12.59
C ALA A 242 21.06 17.77 -13.01
N VAL A 243 22.14 17.19 -12.49
CA VAL A 243 23.52 17.55 -12.89
C VAL A 243 23.71 17.34 -14.38
N GLN A 244 23.37 16.17 -14.89
CA GLN A 244 23.47 15.85 -16.31
C GLN A 244 22.61 16.76 -17.20
N ALA A 245 21.39 17.14 -16.74
CA ALA A 245 20.55 18.08 -17.48
C ALA A 245 21.17 19.47 -17.59
N CYS A 246 22.06 19.83 -16.66
CA CYS A 246 22.75 21.13 -16.59
C CYS A 246 24.13 21.15 -17.26
N GLU A 247 24.68 20.05 -17.78
CA GLU A 247 26.03 19.96 -18.35
C GLU A 247 26.32 21.04 -19.42
N ASN A 248 25.32 21.37 -20.24
CA ASN A 248 25.45 22.40 -21.29
C ASN A 248 24.85 23.74 -20.88
N THR A 249 24.66 24.03 -19.59
CA THR A 249 24.05 25.25 -19.09
C THR A 249 25.16 26.22 -18.62
N ASN A 250 25.18 27.45 -19.11
CA ASN A 250 26.22 28.45 -18.75
C ASN A 250 26.27 28.78 -17.25
N SER A 251 25.13 28.70 -16.56
CA SER A 251 25.02 28.97 -15.12
C SER A 251 24.16 27.86 -14.46
N PRO A 252 24.73 26.65 -14.20
CA PRO A 252 24.00 25.56 -13.64
C PRO A 252 23.49 25.91 -12.24
N SER A 253 22.24 25.54 -11.94
CA SER A 253 21.62 25.77 -10.63
C SER A 253 20.68 24.62 -10.29
N ILE A 254 20.99 23.90 -9.22
CA ILE A 254 20.18 22.79 -8.71
C ILE A 254 19.71 23.17 -7.31
N LYS A 255 18.40 23.18 -7.10
CA LYS A 255 17.79 23.51 -5.80
C LYS A 255 17.07 22.29 -5.24
N VAL A 256 17.51 21.81 -4.10
CA VAL A 256 16.85 20.76 -3.33
C VAL A 256 16.11 21.41 -2.17
N SER A 257 14.82 21.19 -2.06
CA SER A 257 14.04 21.75 -0.96
C SER A 257 13.13 20.72 -0.31
N ILE A 258 13.01 20.80 1.02
CA ILE A 258 12.10 20.01 1.83
C ILE A 258 11.09 20.92 2.48
N LYS A 259 9.80 20.56 2.38
CA LYS A 259 8.71 21.27 3.04
C LYS A 259 7.80 20.29 3.77
N LYS A 260 7.67 20.42 5.09
CA LYS A 260 6.66 19.72 5.87
C LYS A 260 5.30 20.39 5.62
N MET A 261 4.29 19.57 5.41
CA MET A 261 2.87 19.91 5.36
C MET A 261 2.17 19.21 6.54
N SER A 262 0.86 19.39 6.71
CA SER A 262 0.13 18.87 7.89
C SER A 262 0.33 17.37 8.14
N LYS A 263 0.27 16.52 7.10
CA LYS A 263 0.39 15.05 7.20
C LYS A 263 1.41 14.46 6.22
N THR A 264 2.15 15.29 5.51
CA THR A 264 3.06 14.85 4.47
C THR A 264 4.30 15.72 4.45
N VAL A 265 5.40 15.19 3.93
CA VAL A 265 6.60 15.94 3.60
C VAL A 265 6.80 15.91 2.09
N SER A 266 7.12 17.05 1.52
CA SER A 266 7.44 17.22 0.11
C SER A 266 8.93 17.52 -0.07
N ILE A 267 9.61 16.69 -0.88
CA ILE A 267 10.99 16.89 -1.32
C ILE A 267 10.96 17.28 -2.78
N SER A 268 11.59 18.40 -3.14
CA SER A 268 11.69 18.80 -4.53
C SER A 268 13.15 18.98 -4.95
N VAL A 269 13.46 18.50 -6.16
CA VAL A 269 14.74 18.69 -6.86
C VAL A 269 14.44 19.46 -8.12
N ARG A 270 14.93 20.70 -8.20
CA ARG A 270 14.74 21.61 -9.34
C ARG A 270 16.07 21.89 -9.98
N ASP A 271 16.17 21.72 -11.28
CA ASP A 271 17.27 22.14 -12.14
C ASP A 271 16.84 23.25 -13.09
N ASN A 272 17.81 23.92 -13.70
CA ASN A 272 17.63 24.88 -14.80
C ASN A 272 18.24 24.36 -16.12
N GLY A 273 18.30 23.06 -16.31
CA GLY A 273 18.87 22.39 -17.47
C GLY A 273 17.95 22.36 -18.69
N ASN A 274 18.23 21.44 -19.62
CA ASN A 274 17.57 21.32 -20.91
C ASN A 274 16.06 21.06 -20.86
N GLY A 275 15.53 20.57 -19.68
CA GLY A 275 14.14 20.19 -19.53
C GLY A 275 13.77 18.92 -20.31
N ILE A 276 12.47 18.55 -20.25
CA ILE A 276 11.93 17.31 -20.85
C ILE A 276 10.92 17.67 -21.94
N PRO A 277 11.15 17.26 -23.19
CA PRO A 277 10.22 17.45 -24.30
C PRO A 277 8.84 16.80 -24.06
N LEU A 278 7.78 17.39 -24.60
CA LEU A 278 6.40 16.94 -24.37
C LEU A 278 6.12 15.51 -24.83
N ASN A 279 6.69 15.11 -25.97
CA ASN A 279 6.49 13.80 -26.58
C ASN A 279 7.01 12.63 -25.75
N ILE A 280 7.99 12.84 -24.88
CA ILE A 280 8.60 11.79 -24.07
C ILE A 280 8.12 11.76 -22.62
N ARG A 281 7.36 12.78 -22.16
CA ARG A 281 6.95 12.92 -20.74
C ARG A 281 6.15 11.74 -20.20
N LYS A 282 5.36 11.08 -21.03
CA LYS A 282 4.57 9.92 -20.63
C LYS A 282 5.44 8.71 -20.27
N ASN A 283 6.62 8.61 -20.87
CA ASN A 283 7.46 7.43 -20.82
C ASN A 283 8.66 7.56 -19.87
N ILE A 284 8.91 8.74 -19.27
CA ILE A 284 10.13 8.96 -18.45
C ILE A 284 10.23 8.07 -17.21
N PHE A 285 9.12 7.52 -16.75
CA PHE A 285 9.07 6.58 -15.64
C PHE A 285 8.96 5.12 -16.09
N GLU A 286 8.85 4.88 -17.41
CA GLU A 286 8.84 3.51 -17.93
C GLU A 286 10.24 2.89 -17.79
N PRO A 287 10.32 1.61 -17.41
CA PRO A 287 11.60 0.91 -17.39
C PRO A 287 12.27 0.97 -18.77
N ASN A 288 13.58 1.12 -18.79
CA ASN A 288 14.39 1.13 -20.00
C ASN A 288 14.21 2.37 -20.91
N PHE A 289 13.44 3.36 -20.49
CA PHE A 289 13.31 4.59 -21.26
C PHE A 289 14.47 5.55 -20.96
N THR A 290 15.25 5.86 -21.98
CA THR A 290 16.36 6.82 -21.91
C THR A 290 16.49 7.60 -23.20
N THR A 291 16.87 8.87 -23.10
CA THR A 291 17.29 9.70 -24.22
C THR A 291 18.80 9.93 -24.25
N LYS A 292 19.54 9.29 -23.33
CA LYS A 292 20.98 9.49 -23.13
C LYS A 292 21.76 8.33 -23.76
N SER A 293 22.81 8.66 -24.48
CA SER A 293 23.79 7.67 -24.96
C SER A 293 24.52 7.06 -23.75
N GLY A 294 24.29 5.78 -23.48
CA GLY A 294 24.89 5.06 -22.36
C GLY A 294 24.07 5.07 -21.06
N GLY A 295 22.84 5.58 -21.05
CA GLY A 295 21.93 5.48 -19.94
C GLY A 295 20.98 4.29 -20.06
N MET A 296 20.90 3.41 -19.07
CA MET A 296 20.01 2.22 -19.08
C MET A 296 18.51 2.53 -18.89
N GLY A 297 18.13 3.79 -18.72
CA GLY A 297 16.72 4.16 -18.53
C GLY A 297 16.06 3.64 -17.25
N LEU A 298 16.83 3.16 -16.27
CA LEU A 298 16.32 2.52 -15.06
C LEU A 298 16.12 3.46 -13.88
N GLY A 299 16.78 4.62 -13.88
CA GLY A 299 16.86 5.51 -12.72
C GLY A 299 15.51 6.07 -12.26
N LEU A 300 14.73 6.67 -13.16
CA LEU A 300 13.42 7.27 -12.81
C LEU A 300 12.35 6.22 -12.56
N GLY A 301 12.33 5.11 -13.31
CA GLY A 301 11.43 3.98 -13.06
C GLY A 301 11.66 3.38 -11.66
N MET A 302 12.92 3.20 -11.26
CA MET A 302 13.29 2.75 -9.93
C MET A 302 12.87 3.77 -8.85
N VAL A 303 13.10 5.06 -9.05
CA VAL A 303 12.66 6.10 -8.11
C VAL A 303 11.15 6.05 -7.91
N LYS A 304 10.36 5.94 -8.98
CA LYS A 304 8.89 5.80 -8.89
C LYS A 304 8.49 4.57 -8.09
N ASN A 305 9.10 3.42 -8.35
CA ASN A 305 8.81 2.18 -7.63
C ASN A 305 9.18 2.28 -6.13
N LEU A 306 10.35 2.84 -5.81
CA LEU A 306 10.77 3.07 -4.43
C LEU A 306 9.84 4.04 -3.70
N VAL A 307 9.48 5.16 -4.32
CA VAL A 307 8.56 6.13 -3.72
C VAL A 307 7.19 5.52 -3.46
N ASN A 308 6.62 4.79 -4.43
CA ASN A 308 5.33 4.13 -4.28
C ASN A 308 5.36 3.05 -3.20
N SER A 309 6.48 2.34 -3.05
CA SER A 309 6.62 1.29 -2.04
C SER A 309 6.56 1.82 -0.60
N TYR A 310 6.85 3.10 -0.37
CA TYR A 310 6.72 3.79 0.93
C TYR A 310 5.48 4.71 0.99
N GLU A 311 4.41 4.36 0.26
CA GLU A 311 3.15 5.13 0.22
C GLU A 311 3.33 6.60 -0.22
N GLY A 312 4.44 6.86 -0.91
CA GLY A 312 4.75 8.17 -1.45
C GLY A 312 4.18 8.39 -2.85
N LYS A 313 4.33 9.60 -3.36
CA LYS A 313 3.96 10.00 -4.72
C LYS A 313 5.09 10.80 -5.36
N ILE A 314 5.38 10.55 -6.64
CA ILE A 314 6.32 11.34 -7.43
C ILE A 314 5.58 12.02 -8.57
N ASP A 315 5.80 13.32 -8.70
CA ASP A 315 5.30 14.17 -9.81
C ASP A 315 6.46 14.98 -10.37
N PHE A 316 6.29 15.56 -11.57
CA PHE A 316 7.28 16.47 -12.15
C PHE A 316 6.64 17.57 -12.99
N GLU A 317 7.33 18.68 -13.04
CA GLU A 317 7.04 19.79 -13.95
C GLU A 317 8.30 20.09 -14.74
N SER A 318 8.17 20.25 -16.06
CA SER A 318 9.32 20.52 -16.92
C SER A 318 8.94 21.44 -18.08
N LYS A 319 9.88 22.30 -18.47
CA LYS A 319 9.78 23.14 -19.66
C LYS A 319 11.12 23.10 -20.37
N VAL A 320 11.08 22.82 -21.69
CA VAL A 320 12.28 22.75 -22.54
C VAL A 320 13.09 24.03 -22.39
N ASN A 321 14.39 23.92 -22.23
CA ASN A 321 15.37 24.99 -22.01
C ASN A 321 15.09 25.87 -20.76
N LYS A 322 14.27 25.41 -19.81
CA LYS A 322 14.00 26.11 -18.53
C LYS A 322 14.21 25.23 -17.32
N GLY A 323 14.44 23.92 -17.55
CA GLY A 323 14.70 22.94 -16.52
C GLY A 323 13.52 22.08 -16.13
N THR A 324 13.75 21.27 -15.10
CA THR A 324 12.80 20.31 -14.55
C THR A 324 12.72 20.45 -13.04
N THR A 325 11.54 20.18 -12.49
CA THR A 325 11.32 20.05 -11.05
C THR A 325 10.67 18.69 -10.80
N PHE A 326 11.38 17.79 -10.13
CA PHE A 326 10.80 16.57 -9.59
C PHE A 326 10.34 16.84 -8.16
N LYS A 327 9.13 16.36 -7.82
CA LYS A 327 8.52 16.50 -6.51
C LYS A 327 8.12 15.15 -5.98
N ILE A 328 8.64 14.77 -4.82
CA ILE A 328 8.30 13.55 -4.10
C ILE A 328 7.56 13.92 -2.83
N THR A 329 6.52 13.17 -2.49
CA THR A 329 5.74 13.37 -1.28
C THR A 329 5.66 12.07 -0.51
N PHE A 330 5.95 12.10 0.80
CA PHE A 330 5.79 10.95 1.70
C PHE A 330 4.84 11.31 2.86
N PRO A 331 4.13 10.34 3.44
CA PRO A 331 3.39 10.53 4.68
C PRO A 331 4.38 10.76 5.85
N THR A 332 4.04 11.66 6.78
CA THR A 332 4.79 11.86 8.03
C THR A 332 4.25 10.96 9.13
N LEU A 333 5.09 10.66 10.13
CA LEU A 333 4.69 9.88 11.30
C LEU A 333 4.13 10.75 12.44
N ASP A 334 4.10 12.08 12.24
CA ASP A 334 3.59 13.07 13.21
C ASP A 334 2.19 13.52 12.84
#